data_37d6b51857262a830eaef97ee0c8391f
#
_entry.id   37d6b51857262a830eaef97ee0c8391f
#
_cell.length_a   1.000
_cell.length_b   1.000
_cell.length_c   1.000
_cell.angle_alpha   90.00
_cell.angle_beta   90.00
_cell.angle_gamma   90.00
#
_symmetry.space_group_name_H-M   'P 1'
#
loop_
_entity.id
_entity.type
_entity.pdbx_description
1 polymer ?
#
loop_
_entity_poly.entity_id
_entity_poly.type
_entity_poly.pdbx_seq_one_letter_code
_entity_poly.pdbx_strand_id
1 'polypeptide(L)'
;MKLNPAALAGTLVVRQEIDYNSAPPNLSTLANSSLFDTWRPKAHVLPPFGQIGDPCMHYTDPETGLFHVGWLHQGASGATTDDLATYHDINPDGQPFIVAGGKNDPIAVFDGSVIPSGIDSKPTLLYTSVSYLPIQWTIAYTRGSETQSLAVSSDGGRNFTKLKQGPVIPSPPFAVNVTGFRDPYVFQNSQLDSYLGSAPGTWYVVISGGVHEDGPSQFLYRQHDPEFQYWEELGQWWHEPANSTWGNGGWAGRWGFNFETSNIFSLDEQGYNAKGEVFTTLGAEWSLDPIVPQVSDFREMLWAAGNITCEDGKVQFTPSMAGKLDWGTSAYAAAGKLLPATAKASEKIGAPDRFISYVWLTGDFYGTLNFPTAQQNWTGALLLPRELSVGKIRNVVDNDLVRETGSWRIASNNSGVVELATLKQEITREALSALTNSSSYIEPGQTSSSPGSVSFQRSPESKFHVITASLSFPDSSRGSDLRAGFQILSSEYESTTIYYQFSNESIIVDRSNSSAAAKTTNGIDSRNEVGKLRLFDVVEDGKQQIESLDLTIVVDNSIVEVHANGRFVLSTWARSWYAASKDIRFFHDGNGEITFGNVTVYEGLYDAWPDRKE
;
A
#
# COMPACT_ATOMS: atom_id res chain seq x y z
N MET A 1 50.28 25.53 -17.80
CA MET A 1 49.86 24.18 -18.18
C MET A 1 48.43 24.26 -18.72
N LYS A 2 48.25 24.04 -20.01
CA LYS A 2 46.92 24.09 -20.65
C LYS A 2 46.20 22.77 -20.40
N LEU A 3 45.06 22.81 -19.74
CA LEU A 3 44.15 21.67 -19.61
C LEU A 3 43.36 21.51 -20.92
N ASN A 4 43.49 20.32 -21.50
CA ASN A 4 42.75 19.89 -22.67
C ASN A 4 41.27 19.63 -22.27
N PRO A 5 40.28 20.12 -23.03
CA PRO A 5 38.90 19.71 -22.84
C PRO A 5 38.73 18.31 -23.48
N ALA A 6 38.62 17.28 -22.65
CA ALA A 6 38.17 15.96 -23.12
C ALA A 6 36.73 16.11 -23.61
N ALA A 7 36.52 15.85 -24.88
CA ALA A 7 35.22 15.79 -25.52
C ALA A 7 34.41 14.66 -24.84
N LEU A 8 33.26 15.01 -24.28
CA LEU A 8 32.19 14.05 -23.98
C LEU A 8 31.68 13.52 -25.33
N ALA A 9 32.25 12.39 -25.76
CA ALA A 9 31.64 11.58 -26.79
C ALA A 9 30.39 10.95 -26.18
N GLY A 10 29.22 11.53 -26.45
CA GLY A 10 27.95 10.88 -26.20
C GLY A 10 27.92 9.59 -27.01
N THR A 11 28.09 8.48 -26.33
CA THR A 11 27.85 7.16 -26.92
C THR A 11 26.35 7.12 -27.22
N LEU A 12 25.98 7.21 -28.49
CA LEU A 12 24.64 6.84 -28.94
C LEU A 12 24.46 5.37 -28.53
N VAL A 13 23.76 5.15 -27.41
CA VAL A 13 23.26 3.82 -27.07
C VAL A 13 22.17 3.53 -28.12
N VAL A 14 22.51 2.77 -29.14
CA VAL A 14 21.53 2.19 -30.04
C VAL A 14 20.68 1.30 -29.17
N ARG A 15 19.49 1.75 -28.77
CA ARG A 15 18.51 0.89 -28.09
C ARG A 15 18.27 -0.29 -29.04
N GLN A 16 18.59 -1.49 -28.58
CA GLN A 16 18.27 -2.69 -29.33
C GLN A 16 16.74 -2.75 -29.42
N GLU A 17 16.20 -2.70 -30.63
CA GLU A 17 14.76 -2.78 -30.85
C GLU A 17 14.31 -4.20 -30.45
N ILE A 18 13.44 -4.27 -29.44
CA ILE A 18 12.92 -5.54 -28.93
C ILE A 18 11.66 -5.89 -29.70
N ASP A 19 11.63 -7.07 -30.29
CA ASP A 19 10.44 -7.59 -30.96
C ASP A 19 9.53 -8.33 -29.98
N TYR A 20 8.49 -7.64 -29.51
CA TYR A 20 7.47 -8.20 -28.62
C TYR A 20 6.46 -9.13 -29.30
N ASN A 21 6.63 -9.45 -30.58
CA ASN A 21 5.84 -10.48 -31.27
C ASN A 21 6.57 -11.82 -31.31
N SER A 22 7.84 -11.83 -30.95
CA SER A 22 8.68 -13.03 -30.87
C SER A 22 8.86 -13.50 -29.42
N ALA A 23 9.23 -14.77 -29.25
CA ALA A 23 9.50 -15.34 -27.94
C ALA A 23 10.60 -14.56 -27.22
N PRO A 24 10.45 -14.30 -25.90
CA PRO A 24 11.44 -13.53 -25.14
C PRO A 24 12.79 -14.25 -25.10
N PRO A 25 13.91 -13.53 -25.28
CA PRO A 25 15.23 -14.06 -24.97
C PRO A 25 15.44 -14.21 -23.46
N ASN A 26 16.57 -14.70 -23.03
CA ASN A 26 16.99 -14.51 -21.64
C ASN A 26 17.29 -13.03 -21.40
N LEU A 27 16.44 -12.37 -20.64
CA LEU A 27 16.46 -10.92 -20.45
C LEU A 27 17.72 -10.43 -19.74
N SER A 28 18.36 -11.29 -18.91
CA SER A 28 19.61 -10.95 -18.23
C SER A 28 20.79 -10.76 -19.19
N THR A 29 20.64 -11.17 -20.46
CA THR A 29 21.68 -11.00 -21.49
C THR A 29 21.53 -9.71 -22.30
N LEU A 30 20.44 -8.98 -22.09
CA LEU A 30 20.18 -7.72 -22.78
C LEU A 30 21.03 -6.58 -22.21
N ALA A 31 21.19 -5.52 -22.97
CA ALA A 31 21.88 -4.32 -22.51
C ALA A 31 21.13 -3.64 -21.34
N ASN A 32 21.87 -2.95 -20.49
CA ASN A 32 21.29 -2.14 -19.41
C ASN A 32 20.28 -1.12 -19.99
N SER A 33 19.21 -0.89 -19.26
CA SER A 33 18.09 0.01 -19.63
C SER A 33 17.32 -0.38 -20.89
N SER A 34 17.60 -1.54 -21.52
CA SER A 34 16.86 -1.95 -22.73
C SER A 34 15.40 -2.30 -22.47
N LEU A 35 15.06 -2.66 -21.24
CA LEU A 35 13.69 -2.99 -20.80
C LEU A 35 13.00 -1.81 -20.07
N PHE A 36 13.54 -0.60 -20.14
CA PHE A 36 13.04 0.53 -19.36
C PHE A 36 11.54 0.74 -19.52
N ASP A 37 11.04 0.71 -20.75
CA ASP A 37 9.64 0.96 -21.10
C ASP A 37 8.79 -0.32 -21.16
N THR A 38 9.41 -1.51 -21.15
CA THR A 38 8.73 -2.79 -21.40
C THR A 38 7.56 -3.02 -20.46
N TRP A 39 7.77 -2.76 -19.18
CA TRP A 39 6.78 -2.99 -18.12
C TRP A 39 6.47 -1.74 -17.30
N ARG A 40 6.95 -0.57 -17.72
CA ARG A 40 6.82 0.67 -16.96
C ARG A 40 5.35 1.10 -16.88
N PRO A 41 4.79 1.24 -15.68
CA PRO A 41 3.47 1.85 -15.48
C PRO A 41 3.55 3.36 -15.71
N LYS A 42 2.42 4.01 -15.92
CA LYS A 42 2.35 5.45 -16.15
C LYS A 42 1.39 6.19 -15.22
N ALA A 43 0.42 5.50 -14.62
CA ALA A 43 -0.55 6.11 -13.70
C ALA A 43 -0.14 6.01 -12.22
N HIS A 44 0.94 5.28 -11.93
CA HIS A 44 1.45 5.09 -10.56
C HIS A 44 2.59 6.06 -10.21
N VAL A 45 2.86 6.18 -8.91
CA VAL A 45 4.02 6.95 -8.44
C VAL A 45 5.29 6.11 -8.57
N LEU A 46 6.23 6.63 -9.36
CA LEU A 46 7.48 5.97 -9.71
C LEU A 46 8.63 6.97 -9.64
N PRO A 47 9.86 6.54 -9.34
CA PRO A 47 11.03 7.38 -9.54
C PRO A 47 11.30 7.55 -11.06
N PRO A 48 12.01 8.61 -11.48
CA PRO A 48 12.43 8.75 -12.87
C PRO A 48 13.23 7.55 -13.36
N PHE A 49 14.11 7.03 -12.49
CA PHE A 49 14.91 5.81 -12.66
C PHE A 49 15.33 5.29 -11.28
N GLY A 50 15.91 4.11 -11.23
CA GLY A 50 16.39 3.51 -9.99
C GLY A 50 15.28 2.89 -9.17
N GLN A 51 15.49 2.78 -7.86
CA GLN A 51 14.59 2.11 -6.92
C GLN A 51 13.73 3.11 -6.17
N ILE A 52 12.47 2.80 -5.94
CA ILE A 52 11.64 3.41 -4.92
C ILE A 52 11.56 2.44 -3.72
N GLY A 53 11.58 3.01 -2.52
CA GLY A 53 11.38 2.27 -1.26
C GLY A 53 10.09 2.70 -0.56
N ASP A 54 10.09 2.55 0.75
CA ASP A 54 8.93 2.80 1.59
C ASP A 54 8.35 4.20 1.37
N PRO A 55 7.03 4.34 1.21
CA PRO A 55 6.38 5.65 1.25
C PRO A 55 6.51 6.22 2.66
N CYS A 56 6.86 7.50 2.75
CA CYS A 56 7.08 8.15 4.05
C CYS A 56 6.99 9.67 3.92
N MET A 57 7.01 10.36 5.05
CA MET A 57 7.18 11.82 5.11
C MET A 57 6.12 12.61 4.35
N HIS A 58 4.90 12.04 4.20
CA HIS A 58 3.78 12.75 3.57
C HIS A 58 3.28 13.91 4.45
N TYR A 59 2.87 15.00 3.81
CA TYR A 59 2.20 16.11 4.50
C TYR A 59 1.53 17.05 3.49
N THR A 60 0.57 17.84 3.97
CA THR A 60 0.07 19.00 3.23
C THR A 60 0.90 20.22 3.63
N ASP A 61 1.52 20.87 2.66
CA ASP A 61 2.23 22.12 2.91
C ASP A 61 1.24 23.23 3.24
N PRO A 62 1.34 23.87 4.42
CA PRO A 62 0.35 24.84 4.88
C PRO A 62 0.38 26.17 4.10
N GLU A 63 1.48 26.48 3.41
CA GLU A 63 1.61 27.73 2.63
C GLU A 63 1.06 27.55 1.20
N THR A 64 1.30 26.40 0.58
CA THR A 64 0.92 26.14 -0.80
C THR A 64 -0.36 25.33 -0.96
N GLY A 65 -0.78 24.59 0.06
CA GLY A 65 -1.88 23.64 0.00
C GLY A 65 -1.58 22.38 -0.83
N LEU A 66 -0.35 22.21 -1.30
CA LEU A 66 0.06 21.01 -2.05
C LEU A 66 0.26 19.82 -1.10
N PHE A 67 -0.12 18.64 -1.56
CA PHE A 67 0.20 17.41 -0.86
C PHE A 67 1.56 16.90 -1.31
N HIS A 68 2.44 16.66 -0.36
CA HIS A 68 3.77 16.09 -0.57
C HIS A 68 3.71 14.58 -0.37
N VAL A 69 4.20 13.83 -1.35
CA VAL A 69 4.33 12.38 -1.34
C VAL A 69 5.83 12.06 -1.31
N GLY A 70 6.32 11.52 -0.20
CA GLY A 70 7.71 11.15 -0.05
C GLY A 70 7.92 9.64 -0.09
N TRP A 71 9.13 9.21 -0.38
CA TRP A 71 9.56 7.81 -0.37
C TRP A 71 11.05 7.69 -0.14
N LEU A 72 11.50 6.53 0.35
CA LEU A 72 12.93 6.25 0.49
C LEU A 72 13.59 6.02 -0.89
N HIS A 73 14.68 6.74 -1.12
CA HIS A 73 15.58 6.56 -2.26
C HIS A 73 16.93 7.22 -1.96
N GLN A 74 17.93 6.45 -1.53
CA GLN A 74 19.26 6.96 -1.11
C GLN A 74 19.18 8.11 -0.08
N GLY A 75 18.27 8.01 0.85
CA GLY A 75 17.72 9.04 1.71
C GLY A 75 16.22 9.10 1.46
N ALA A 76 15.62 10.27 1.35
CA ALA A 76 14.23 10.39 0.95
C ALA A 76 14.05 11.40 -0.20
N SER A 77 13.28 10.99 -1.20
CA SER A 77 12.85 11.80 -2.35
C SER A 77 11.33 12.00 -2.31
N GLY A 78 10.79 12.80 -3.23
CA GLY A 78 9.36 13.00 -3.24
C GLY A 78 8.83 13.81 -4.43
N ALA A 79 7.53 13.91 -4.45
CA ALA A 79 6.75 14.68 -5.40
C ALA A 79 5.69 15.51 -4.69
N THR A 80 5.16 16.50 -5.38
CA THR A 80 3.96 17.25 -4.96
C THR A 80 2.80 16.96 -5.89
N THR A 81 1.59 17.05 -5.36
CA THR A 81 0.36 16.94 -6.13
C THR A 81 -0.69 17.91 -5.61
N ASP A 82 -1.54 18.39 -6.51
CA ASP A 82 -2.69 19.23 -6.18
C ASP A 82 -4.04 18.56 -6.56
N ASP A 83 -3.98 17.28 -6.98
CA ASP A 83 -5.13 16.50 -7.43
C ASP A 83 -5.03 14.98 -7.17
N LEU A 84 -4.00 14.51 -6.46
CA LEU A 84 -3.74 13.09 -6.15
C LEU A 84 -3.68 12.16 -7.40
N ALA A 85 -3.61 12.72 -8.58
CA ALA A 85 -3.51 12.01 -9.85
C ALA A 85 -2.22 12.36 -10.59
N THR A 86 -1.89 13.65 -10.68
CA THR A 86 -0.68 14.13 -11.34
C THR A 86 0.36 14.56 -10.32
N TYR A 87 1.62 14.25 -10.61
CA TYR A 87 2.74 14.48 -9.69
C TYR A 87 3.86 15.27 -10.36
N HIS A 88 4.50 16.11 -9.56
CA HIS A 88 5.64 16.93 -9.95
C HIS A 88 6.81 16.62 -9.03
N ASP A 89 7.95 16.24 -9.58
CA ASP A 89 9.16 16.01 -8.77
C ASP A 89 9.49 17.25 -7.91
N ILE A 90 9.72 17.05 -6.60
CA ILE A 90 10.12 18.15 -5.70
C ILE A 90 11.47 18.70 -6.13
N ASN A 91 12.40 17.82 -6.47
CA ASN A 91 13.73 18.14 -6.96
C ASN A 91 13.97 17.56 -8.35
N PRO A 92 14.78 18.21 -9.20
CA PRO A 92 15.11 17.70 -10.52
C PRO A 92 15.65 16.27 -10.48
N ASP A 93 15.27 15.47 -11.47
CA ASP A 93 15.73 14.07 -11.63
C ASP A 93 15.47 13.18 -10.39
N GLY A 94 14.46 13.51 -9.57
CA GLY A 94 14.13 12.76 -8.36
C GLY A 94 15.20 12.84 -7.26
N GLN A 95 16.03 13.88 -7.26
CA GLN A 95 17.05 14.09 -6.23
C GLN A 95 16.43 14.10 -4.83
N PRO A 96 17.07 13.48 -3.83
CA PRO A 96 16.55 13.42 -2.48
C PRO A 96 16.52 14.81 -1.81
N PHE A 97 15.51 15.03 -0.96
CA PHE A 97 15.38 16.20 -0.12
C PHE A 97 16.08 16.05 1.25
N ILE A 98 16.47 14.83 1.62
CA ILE A 98 17.31 14.52 2.78
C ILE A 98 18.15 13.28 2.49
N VAL A 99 19.43 13.30 2.84
CA VAL A 99 20.38 12.20 2.62
C VAL A 99 21.11 11.85 3.91
N ALA A 100 21.64 10.61 4.00
CA ALA A 100 22.51 10.18 5.10
C ALA A 100 23.84 10.98 5.13
N GLY A 101 24.70 10.67 6.11
CA GLY A 101 26.05 11.25 6.25
C GLY A 101 26.17 12.34 7.32
N GLY A 102 25.10 12.58 8.09
CA GLY A 102 25.16 13.42 9.28
C GLY A 102 25.79 12.73 10.48
N LYS A 103 25.97 13.45 11.59
CA LYS A 103 26.52 12.91 12.83
C LYS A 103 25.65 11.78 13.40
N ASN A 104 24.33 11.93 13.31
CA ASN A 104 23.37 10.98 13.89
C ASN A 104 23.00 9.85 12.92
N ASP A 105 23.15 10.08 11.63
CA ASP A 105 22.79 9.18 10.54
C ASP A 105 23.95 8.92 9.56
N PRO A 106 25.10 8.48 10.05
CA PRO A 106 26.26 8.23 9.19
C PRO A 106 26.02 7.13 8.13
N ILE A 107 25.06 6.22 8.39
CA ILE A 107 24.79 5.05 7.55
C ILE A 107 23.56 5.28 6.67
N ALA A 108 22.40 5.66 7.26
CA ALA A 108 21.16 5.81 6.54
C ALA A 108 20.20 6.81 7.19
N VAL A 109 19.31 7.33 6.38
CA VAL A 109 18.04 7.95 6.76
C VAL A 109 16.96 6.92 6.45
N PHE A 110 16.20 6.50 7.45
CA PHE A 110 15.01 5.66 7.31
C PHE A 110 13.75 6.51 7.44
N ASP A 111 12.60 5.87 7.48
CA ASP A 111 11.30 6.51 7.48
C ASP A 111 11.13 7.57 8.58
N GLY A 112 10.19 8.44 8.32
CA GLY A 112 9.81 9.50 9.24
C GLY A 112 8.46 10.10 8.89
N SER A 113 8.07 11.08 9.68
CA SER A 113 6.81 11.78 9.52
C SER A 113 6.99 13.28 9.71
N VAL A 114 6.29 14.08 8.91
CA VAL A 114 6.38 15.54 8.93
C VAL A 114 5.25 16.13 9.79
N ILE A 115 5.63 17.05 10.68
CA ILE A 115 4.75 18.01 11.35
C ILE A 115 4.64 19.21 10.42
N PRO A 116 3.47 19.48 9.81
CA PRO A 116 3.35 20.51 8.77
C PRO A 116 3.74 21.91 9.23
N SER A 117 3.39 22.26 10.48
CA SER A 117 3.73 23.55 11.12
C SER A 117 4.41 23.27 12.45
N GLY A 118 5.68 22.84 12.40
CA GLY A 118 6.48 22.53 13.57
C GLY A 118 7.37 23.69 14.03
N ILE A 119 8.67 23.48 14.12
CA ILE A 119 9.65 24.49 14.56
C ILE A 119 9.58 25.73 13.67
N ASP A 120 9.47 26.91 14.28
CA ASP A 120 9.31 28.20 13.58
C ASP A 120 8.12 28.21 12.59
N SER A 121 7.07 27.42 12.85
CA SER A 121 5.91 27.21 11.96
C SER A 121 6.27 26.61 10.59
N LYS A 122 7.40 25.90 10.49
CA LYS A 122 7.89 25.27 9.25
C LYS A 122 7.66 23.77 9.26
N PRO A 123 7.61 23.13 8.08
CA PRO A 123 7.62 21.68 7.99
C PRO A 123 8.81 21.09 8.76
N THR A 124 8.51 20.31 9.77
CA THR A 124 9.49 19.69 10.67
C THR A 124 9.39 18.19 10.56
N LEU A 125 10.45 17.56 10.09
CA LEU A 125 10.56 16.12 9.91
C LEU A 125 11.17 15.49 11.16
N LEU A 126 10.47 14.51 11.73
CA LEU A 126 11.01 13.55 12.68
C LEU A 126 11.29 12.25 11.91
N TYR A 127 12.55 11.78 11.91
CA TYR A 127 12.96 10.63 11.10
C TYR A 127 13.91 9.71 11.87
N THR A 128 13.98 8.45 11.42
CA THR A 128 14.94 7.49 11.97
C THR A 128 16.32 7.74 11.37
N SER A 129 17.26 8.11 12.23
CA SER A 129 18.67 8.28 11.93
C SER A 129 19.44 7.02 12.29
N VAL A 130 20.11 6.40 11.31
CA VAL A 130 20.75 5.09 11.44
C VAL A 130 22.26 5.22 11.53
N SER A 131 22.81 4.68 12.62
CA SER A 131 24.25 4.74 12.91
C SER A 131 24.96 3.39 12.79
N TYR A 132 24.21 2.28 12.76
CA TYR A 132 24.76 0.92 12.68
C TYR A 132 23.78 -0.06 12.02
N LEU A 133 24.31 -0.99 11.21
CA LEU A 133 23.62 -2.12 10.60
C LEU A 133 24.50 -3.39 10.72
N PRO A 134 23.95 -4.61 10.66
CA PRO A 134 22.57 -4.94 10.40
C PRO A 134 21.67 -4.85 11.64
N ILE A 135 20.35 -4.67 11.40
CA ILE A 135 19.29 -4.74 12.41
C ILE A 135 18.34 -5.84 11.96
N GLN A 136 18.06 -6.80 12.85
CA GLN A 136 17.18 -7.93 12.56
C GLN A 136 16.68 -8.55 13.86
N TRP A 137 15.44 -9.07 13.87
CA TRP A 137 14.86 -9.67 15.06
C TRP A 137 15.61 -10.91 15.62
N THR A 138 16.42 -11.58 14.78
CA THR A 138 17.21 -12.77 15.17
C THR A 138 18.55 -12.45 15.82
N ILE A 139 18.98 -11.19 15.83
CA ILE A 139 20.27 -10.75 16.37
C ILE A 139 20.08 -9.76 17.51
N ALA A 140 21.06 -9.71 18.43
CA ALA A 140 21.04 -8.75 19.52
C ALA A 140 21.04 -7.30 18.98
N TYR A 141 20.14 -6.48 19.50
CA TYR A 141 20.04 -5.08 19.11
C TYR A 141 21.16 -4.24 19.73
N THR A 142 21.84 -3.45 18.92
CA THR A 142 22.84 -2.49 19.36
C THR A 142 22.13 -1.16 19.68
N ARG A 143 22.08 -0.76 20.96
CA ARG A 143 21.44 0.50 21.36
C ARG A 143 22.06 1.70 20.67
N GLY A 144 21.22 2.61 20.17
CA GLY A 144 21.63 3.77 19.40
C GLY A 144 21.84 3.50 17.92
N SER A 145 21.60 2.27 17.44
CA SER A 145 21.60 1.94 15.99
C SER A 145 20.55 2.76 15.25
N GLU A 146 19.36 2.86 15.82
CA GLU A 146 18.21 3.63 15.35
C GLU A 146 17.86 4.67 16.41
N THR A 147 17.90 5.93 16.04
CA THR A 147 17.57 7.08 16.89
C THR A 147 16.64 8.00 16.13
N GLN A 148 15.85 8.83 16.83
CA GLN A 148 14.94 9.74 16.12
C GLN A 148 15.51 11.16 16.15
N SER A 149 15.69 11.74 14.97
CA SER A 149 16.30 13.07 14.77
C SER A 149 15.34 14.02 14.07
N LEU A 150 15.60 15.32 14.18
CA LEU A 150 14.79 16.36 13.55
C LEU A 150 15.52 17.03 12.39
N ALA A 151 14.75 17.40 11.36
CA ALA A 151 15.17 18.27 10.28
C ALA A 151 14.05 19.25 9.91
N VAL A 152 14.38 20.44 9.43
CA VAL A 152 13.42 21.50 9.12
C VAL A 152 13.58 21.94 7.68
N SER A 153 12.49 22.14 6.96
CA SER A 153 12.50 22.74 5.63
C SER A 153 12.12 24.22 5.68
N SER A 154 12.86 25.05 4.91
CA SER A 154 12.59 26.47 4.74
C SER A 154 12.41 26.86 3.27
N ASP A 155 12.27 25.87 2.38
CA ASP A 155 12.26 26.06 0.94
C ASP A 155 11.16 25.24 0.24
N GLY A 156 10.02 25.04 0.93
CA GLY A 156 8.86 24.31 0.39
C GLY A 156 9.11 22.81 0.24
N GLY A 157 9.83 22.19 1.18
CA GLY A 157 10.08 20.74 1.20
C GLY A 157 11.19 20.27 0.27
N ARG A 158 11.91 21.16 -0.41
CA ARG A 158 13.00 20.80 -1.33
C ARG A 158 14.22 20.26 -0.62
N ASN A 159 14.51 20.82 0.58
CA ASN A 159 15.58 20.34 1.45
C ASN A 159 15.13 20.37 2.90
N PHE A 160 15.44 19.32 3.63
CA PHE A 160 15.30 19.26 5.07
C PHE A 160 16.67 19.38 5.73
N THR A 161 16.92 20.51 6.37
CA THR A 161 18.16 20.79 7.08
C THR A 161 18.14 20.11 8.45
N LYS A 162 19.05 19.18 8.68
CA LYS A 162 19.18 18.46 9.94
C LYS A 162 19.58 19.40 11.08
N LEU A 163 18.94 19.25 12.23
CA LEU A 163 19.31 20.01 13.41
C LEU A 163 20.67 19.56 13.96
N LYS A 164 21.45 20.50 14.49
CA LYS A 164 22.77 20.23 15.06
C LYS A 164 22.73 19.51 16.40
N GLN A 165 21.60 19.62 17.10
CA GLN A 165 21.34 18.88 18.33
C GLN A 165 21.40 17.39 18.07
N GLY A 166 21.70 16.60 19.10
CA GLY A 166 21.66 15.14 19.02
C GLY A 166 20.24 14.64 18.73
N PRO A 167 20.05 13.33 18.55
CA PRO A 167 18.73 12.77 18.38
C PRO A 167 17.83 13.15 19.56
N VAL A 168 16.57 13.51 19.26
CA VAL A 168 15.58 13.91 20.29
C VAL A 168 15.01 12.70 21.02
N ILE A 169 15.06 11.50 20.39
CA ILE A 169 14.83 10.21 21.04
C ILE A 169 16.07 9.35 20.75
N PRO A 170 17.03 9.30 21.68
CA PRO A 170 18.37 8.76 21.43
C PRO A 170 18.46 7.23 21.53
N SER A 171 17.45 6.56 22.06
CA SER A 171 17.43 5.11 22.18
C SER A 171 16.01 4.62 22.47
N PRO A 172 15.72 3.32 22.24
CA PRO A 172 14.51 2.71 22.80
C PRO A 172 14.48 2.75 24.33
N PRO A 173 13.31 2.51 24.96
CA PRO A 173 13.16 2.43 26.40
C PRO A 173 14.25 1.58 27.06
N PHE A 174 14.85 2.06 28.13
CA PHE A 174 16.07 1.43 28.71
C PHE A 174 15.85 -0.01 29.16
N ALA A 175 14.68 -0.31 29.70
CA ALA A 175 14.37 -1.62 30.28
C ALA A 175 13.95 -2.67 29.21
N VAL A 176 13.84 -2.27 27.93
CA VAL A 176 13.28 -3.11 26.86
C VAL A 176 14.39 -3.59 25.91
N ASN A 177 14.44 -4.90 25.67
CA ASN A 177 15.35 -5.51 24.70
C ASN A 177 14.67 -5.57 23.32
N VAL A 178 14.78 -4.48 22.54
CA VAL A 178 14.05 -4.33 21.28
C VAL A 178 14.67 -5.13 20.14
N THR A 179 13.85 -5.48 19.14
CA THR A 179 14.26 -6.04 17.83
C THR A 179 14.52 -4.96 16.79
N GLY A 180 13.87 -3.81 16.90
CA GLY A 180 13.97 -2.62 16.09
C GLY A 180 13.35 -1.43 16.79
N PHE A 181 13.67 -0.20 16.35
CA PHE A 181 13.14 1.04 16.92
C PHE A 181 13.17 2.17 15.90
N ARG A 182 12.20 2.17 14.97
CA ARG A 182 12.22 3.01 13.77
C ARG A 182 10.85 3.50 13.32
N ASP A 183 10.82 4.29 12.25
CA ASP A 183 9.64 4.75 11.53
C ASP A 183 8.69 5.57 12.41
N PRO A 184 9.18 6.72 12.95
CA PRO A 184 8.37 7.55 13.84
C PRO A 184 7.20 8.17 13.06
N TYR A 185 5.98 7.91 13.51
CA TYR A 185 4.77 8.51 12.97
C TYR A 185 4.19 9.53 13.95
N VAL A 186 4.16 10.80 13.57
CA VAL A 186 3.60 11.90 14.37
C VAL A 186 2.12 12.09 14.09
N PHE A 187 1.32 12.22 15.14
CA PHE A 187 -0.13 12.40 15.08
C PHE A 187 -0.66 13.21 16.26
N GLN A 188 -1.90 13.68 16.15
CA GLN A 188 -2.65 14.30 17.24
C GLN A 188 -3.87 13.44 17.53
N ASN A 189 -4.27 13.35 18.81
CA ASN A 189 -5.43 12.56 19.20
C ASN A 189 -6.09 13.16 20.46
N SER A 190 -7.31 13.62 20.32
CA SER A 190 -8.04 14.29 21.39
C SER A 190 -8.39 13.38 22.58
N GLN A 191 -8.48 12.08 22.37
CA GLN A 191 -8.73 11.10 23.42
C GLN A 191 -7.48 10.91 24.30
N LEU A 192 -6.29 10.87 23.67
CA LEU A 192 -5.01 10.88 24.40
C LEU A 192 -4.84 12.18 25.19
N ASP A 193 -5.15 13.33 24.59
CA ASP A 193 -5.11 14.62 25.31
C ASP A 193 -5.95 14.55 26.58
N SER A 194 -7.16 14.01 26.47
CA SER A 194 -8.08 13.88 27.61
C SER A 194 -7.56 12.91 28.68
N TYR A 195 -7.09 11.74 28.30
CA TYR A 195 -6.62 10.71 29.24
C TYR A 195 -5.34 11.11 29.97
N LEU A 196 -4.46 11.83 29.29
CA LEU A 196 -3.15 12.22 29.81
C LEU A 196 -3.13 13.64 30.40
N GLY A 197 -4.27 14.35 30.38
CA GLY A 197 -4.35 15.75 30.81
C GLY A 197 -3.45 16.68 29.98
N SER A 198 -3.21 16.35 28.72
CA SER A 198 -2.40 17.14 27.79
C SER A 198 -3.19 18.35 27.27
N ALA A 199 -2.49 19.37 26.79
CA ALA A 199 -3.13 20.47 26.06
C ALA A 199 -3.78 19.96 24.78
N PRO A 200 -4.95 20.51 24.38
CA PRO A 200 -5.56 20.14 23.09
C PRO A 200 -4.60 20.37 21.93
N GLY A 201 -4.47 19.36 21.06
CA GLY A 201 -3.58 19.41 19.92
C GLY A 201 -2.11 19.07 20.22
N THR A 202 -1.85 18.43 21.35
CA THR A 202 -0.54 17.86 21.66
C THR A 202 -0.13 16.85 20.58
N TRP A 203 1.13 16.90 20.17
CA TRP A 203 1.68 15.90 19.27
C TRP A 203 2.14 14.66 20.02
N TYR A 204 1.81 13.54 19.45
CA TYR A 204 2.29 12.22 19.86
C TYR A 204 3.11 11.61 18.75
N VAL A 205 3.99 10.68 19.10
CA VAL A 205 4.70 9.85 18.11
C VAL A 205 4.63 8.40 18.53
N VAL A 206 4.28 7.54 17.58
CA VAL A 206 4.45 6.10 17.69
C VAL A 206 5.72 5.71 16.91
N ILE A 207 6.56 4.91 17.56
CA ILE A 207 7.75 4.32 16.95
C ILE A 207 7.52 2.83 16.83
N SER A 208 7.72 2.31 15.65
CA SER A 208 7.58 0.88 15.33
C SER A 208 8.78 0.08 15.81
N GLY A 209 8.55 -1.18 16.15
CA GLY A 209 9.60 -2.09 16.57
C GLY A 209 9.04 -3.42 17.06
N GLY A 210 9.79 -4.06 17.93
CA GLY A 210 9.41 -5.28 18.62
C GLY A 210 10.28 -5.50 19.83
N VAL A 211 9.99 -6.54 20.59
CA VAL A 211 10.73 -6.95 21.80
C VAL A 211 11.14 -8.40 21.62
N HIS A 212 12.42 -8.70 21.84
CA HIS A 212 12.93 -10.06 21.76
C HIS A 212 12.16 -11.00 22.71
N GLU A 213 11.79 -12.16 22.22
CA GLU A 213 11.04 -13.21 22.92
C GLU A 213 9.58 -12.85 23.25
N ASP A 214 9.15 -11.60 23.05
CA ASP A 214 7.78 -11.13 23.28
C ASP A 214 7.03 -11.01 21.94
N GLY A 215 7.46 -10.08 21.07
CA GLY A 215 6.87 -9.91 19.75
C GLY A 215 6.88 -8.46 19.28
N PRO A 216 6.15 -8.16 18.18
CA PRO A 216 6.11 -6.83 17.60
C PRO A 216 5.43 -5.84 18.54
N SER A 217 5.89 -4.58 18.50
CA SER A 217 5.45 -3.55 19.43
C SER A 217 5.45 -2.16 18.80
N GLN A 218 4.57 -1.30 19.33
CA GLN A 218 4.56 0.14 19.08
C GLN A 218 4.89 0.87 20.39
N PHE A 219 5.80 1.83 20.34
CA PHE A 219 6.23 2.64 21.49
C PHE A 219 5.68 4.06 21.34
N LEU A 220 4.96 4.55 22.36
CA LEU A 220 4.32 5.85 22.36
C LEU A 220 5.14 6.88 23.12
N TYR A 221 5.27 8.08 22.52
CA TYR A 221 5.87 9.24 23.16
C TYR A 221 4.95 10.46 23.01
N ARG A 222 5.08 11.42 23.93
CA ARG A 222 4.37 12.69 23.93
C ARG A 222 5.33 13.86 23.80
N GLN A 223 5.00 14.83 22.94
CA GLN A 223 5.70 16.10 22.87
C GLN A 223 5.59 16.84 24.22
N HIS A 224 6.70 17.41 24.69
CA HIS A 224 6.74 18.16 25.94
C HIS A 224 7.11 19.64 25.78
N ASP A 225 7.73 20.02 24.68
CA ASP A 225 8.14 21.40 24.40
C ASP A 225 7.80 21.83 22.96
N PRO A 226 7.61 23.14 22.68
CA PRO A 226 7.21 23.64 21.36
C PRO A 226 8.30 23.50 20.29
N GLU A 227 9.56 23.26 20.67
CA GLU A 227 10.68 23.04 19.76
C GLU A 227 10.87 21.56 19.41
N PHE A 228 10.02 20.67 19.92
CA PHE A 228 10.07 19.22 19.70
C PHE A 228 11.40 18.55 20.13
N GLN A 229 12.14 19.19 21.04
CA GLN A 229 13.44 18.70 21.51
C GLN A 229 13.30 17.62 22.60
N TYR A 230 12.19 17.62 23.32
CA TYR A 230 11.92 16.69 24.39
C TYR A 230 10.62 15.93 24.18
N TRP A 231 10.74 14.61 24.15
CA TRP A 231 9.64 13.67 24.02
C TRP A 231 9.58 12.79 25.27
N GLU A 232 8.45 12.82 25.95
CA GLU A 232 8.19 11.97 27.11
C GLU A 232 7.81 10.57 26.69
N GLU A 233 8.49 9.54 27.19
CA GLU A 233 8.16 8.15 26.98
C GLU A 233 6.88 7.78 27.74
N LEU A 234 5.87 7.23 27.03
CA LEU A 234 4.62 6.73 27.62
C LEU A 234 4.56 5.20 27.68
N GLY A 235 5.55 4.51 27.11
CA GLY A 235 5.69 3.06 27.11
C GLY A 235 5.17 2.36 25.87
N GLN A 236 4.96 1.05 25.98
CA GLN A 236 4.37 0.25 24.91
C GLN A 236 2.88 0.64 24.73
N TRP A 237 2.57 1.18 23.55
CA TRP A 237 1.21 1.55 23.14
C TRP A 237 0.38 0.32 22.75
N TRP A 238 1.01 -0.57 22.00
CA TRP A 238 0.43 -1.83 21.56
C TRP A 238 1.53 -2.87 21.35
N HIS A 239 1.24 -4.10 21.67
CA HIS A 239 2.11 -5.24 21.39
C HIS A 239 1.27 -6.49 21.16
N GLU A 240 1.82 -7.42 20.41
CA GLU A 240 1.21 -8.73 20.13
C GLU A 240 2.27 -9.83 20.35
N PRO A 241 1.88 -11.05 20.76
CA PRO A 241 2.82 -12.15 20.83
C PRO A 241 3.48 -12.44 19.48
N ALA A 242 4.74 -12.84 19.49
CA ALA A 242 5.52 -13.10 18.29
C ALA A 242 4.80 -14.04 17.32
N ASN A 243 4.67 -13.59 16.08
CA ASN A 243 4.02 -14.29 14.97
C ASN A 243 2.58 -14.80 15.27
N SER A 244 1.90 -14.19 16.24
CA SER A 244 0.49 -14.46 16.54
C SER A 244 -0.43 -13.89 15.43
N THR A 245 -1.73 -14.15 15.56
CA THR A 245 -2.73 -13.76 14.56
C THR A 245 -3.92 -13.11 15.24
N TRP A 246 -4.63 -12.25 14.51
CA TRP A 246 -5.97 -11.85 14.87
C TRP A 246 -6.96 -12.96 14.54
N GLY A 247 -7.74 -13.40 15.54
CA GLY A 247 -8.65 -14.53 15.36
C GLY A 247 -7.89 -15.80 14.94
N ASN A 248 -8.34 -16.43 13.86
CA ASN A 248 -7.68 -17.62 13.28
C ASN A 248 -6.59 -17.28 12.24
N GLY A 249 -6.32 -16.00 12.02
CA GLY A 249 -5.35 -15.50 11.05
C GLY A 249 -5.81 -15.50 9.59
N GLY A 250 -6.93 -16.13 9.27
CA GLY A 250 -7.40 -16.22 7.87
C GLY A 250 -7.77 -14.86 7.26
N TRP A 251 -8.19 -13.89 8.09
CA TRP A 251 -8.69 -12.58 7.65
C TRP A 251 -7.71 -11.45 7.87
N ALA A 252 -6.67 -11.63 8.68
CA ALA A 252 -5.75 -10.59 9.09
C ALA A 252 -4.27 -10.94 8.94
N GLY A 253 -3.92 -12.18 8.57
CA GLY A 253 -2.53 -12.61 8.51
C GLY A 253 -1.88 -12.75 9.89
N ARG A 254 -0.58 -12.49 9.96
CA ARG A 254 0.23 -12.64 11.18
C ARG A 254 0.95 -11.35 11.55
N TRP A 255 1.11 -11.12 12.84
CA TRP A 255 1.77 -9.93 13.38
C TRP A 255 3.29 -9.94 13.23
N GLY A 256 3.91 -11.05 12.80
CA GLY A 256 5.35 -11.15 12.62
C GLY A 256 6.14 -11.05 13.92
N PHE A 257 7.34 -10.52 13.85
CA PHE A 257 8.26 -10.37 14.99
C PHE A 257 8.67 -8.92 15.27
N ASN A 258 8.39 -8.02 14.33
CA ASN A 258 8.70 -6.60 14.42
C ASN A 258 7.66 -5.82 13.61
N PHE A 259 7.19 -4.69 14.15
CA PHE A 259 6.39 -3.74 13.37
C PHE A 259 7.28 -2.70 12.70
N GLU A 260 6.87 -2.29 11.50
CA GLU A 260 7.45 -1.19 10.73
C GLU A 260 6.35 -0.24 10.25
N THR A 261 6.72 0.96 9.90
CA THR A 261 5.87 1.94 9.18
C THR A 261 4.47 2.12 9.78
N SER A 262 4.35 2.07 11.12
CA SER A 262 3.06 2.23 11.77
C SER A 262 2.50 3.63 11.58
N ASN A 263 1.22 3.73 11.24
CA ASN A 263 0.47 5.00 11.15
C ASN A 263 -0.71 4.94 12.10
N ILE A 264 -0.94 5.99 12.89
CA ILE A 264 -2.08 6.11 13.81
C ILE A 264 -2.98 7.24 13.37
N PHE A 265 -4.27 6.97 13.20
CA PHE A 265 -5.25 7.93 12.74
C PHE A 265 -6.65 7.57 13.25
N SER A 266 -7.58 8.49 13.11
CA SER A 266 -8.97 8.26 13.51
C SER A 266 -9.92 8.52 12.35
N LEU A 267 -10.92 7.65 12.18
CA LEU A 267 -11.86 7.68 11.06
C LEU A 267 -13.31 7.61 11.53
N ASP A 268 -14.19 8.14 10.69
CA ASP A 268 -15.61 7.82 10.65
C ASP A 268 -16.04 7.43 9.22
N GLU A 269 -17.35 7.35 8.96
CA GLU A 269 -17.88 7.00 7.65
C GLU A 269 -17.59 8.04 6.55
N GLN A 270 -17.27 9.28 6.91
CA GLN A 270 -16.94 10.35 5.97
C GLN A 270 -15.45 10.47 5.67
N GLY A 271 -14.58 9.82 6.45
CA GLY A 271 -13.13 9.88 6.30
C GLY A 271 -12.42 10.21 7.62
N TYR A 272 -11.43 11.11 7.58
CA TYR A 272 -10.71 11.48 8.79
C TYR A 272 -11.61 12.25 9.76
N ASN A 273 -11.62 11.80 11.03
CA ASN A 273 -12.28 12.48 12.13
C ASN A 273 -11.48 12.29 13.41
N ALA A 274 -10.95 13.37 13.98
CA ALA A 274 -10.13 13.34 15.20
C ALA A 274 -10.84 12.73 16.43
N LYS A 275 -12.17 12.56 16.39
CA LYS A 275 -13.00 11.92 17.41
C LYS A 275 -13.54 10.55 16.96
N GLY A 276 -13.14 10.10 15.79
CA GLY A 276 -13.55 8.82 15.20
C GLY A 276 -12.92 7.62 15.88
N GLU A 277 -13.20 6.46 15.34
CA GLU A 277 -12.57 5.19 15.75
C GLU A 277 -11.08 5.23 15.41
N VAL A 278 -10.25 4.71 16.32
CA VAL A 278 -8.79 4.70 16.13
C VAL A 278 -8.38 3.53 15.27
N PHE A 279 -7.59 3.83 14.25
CA PHE A 279 -7.00 2.86 13.34
C PHE A 279 -5.48 2.95 13.38
N THR A 280 -4.85 1.84 13.05
CA THR A 280 -3.43 1.77 12.73
C THR A 280 -3.24 0.94 11.47
N THR A 281 -2.39 1.41 10.56
CA THR A 281 -1.78 0.58 9.51
C THR A 281 -0.35 0.31 9.86
N LEU A 282 0.20 -0.85 9.48
CA LEU A 282 1.56 -1.25 9.84
C LEU A 282 2.09 -2.34 8.92
N GLY A 283 3.39 -2.37 8.79
CA GLY A 283 4.12 -3.51 8.25
C GLY A 283 4.45 -4.51 9.36
N ALA A 284 4.27 -5.80 9.11
CA ALA A 284 4.67 -6.87 10.02
C ALA A 284 5.83 -7.65 9.40
N GLU A 285 7.02 -7.52 9.99
CA GLU A 285 8.24 -8.14 9.46
C GLU A 285 8.35 -9.61 9.86
N TRP A 286 8.90 -10.38 8.89
CA TRP A 286 9.28 -11.79 9.02
C TRP A 286 8.13 -12.70 9.44
N SER A 287 6.94 -12.42 8.93
CA SER A 287 5.77 -13.29 9.11
C SER A 287 6.07 -14.71 8.60
N LEU A 288 5.72 -15.71 9.40
CA LEU A 288 5.76 -17.11 9.01
C LEU A 288 4.36 -17.58 8.60
N ASP A 289 3.77 -16.93 7.60
CA ASP A 289 2.44 -17.24 7.13
C ASP A 289 2.44 -18.53 6.31
N PRO A 290 1.66 -19.56 6.70
CA PRO A 290 1.56 -20.81 5.94
C PRO A 290 0.91 -20.63 4.55
N ILE A 291 0.23 -19.51 4.28
CA ILE A 291 -0.31 -19.18 2.95
C ILE A 291 0.82 -18.90 1.95
N VAL A 292 1.99 -18.45 2.44
CA VAL A 292 3.15 -18.12 1.61
C VAL A 292 4.41 -18.87 2.07
N PRO A 293 4.39 -20.21 2.15
CA PRO A 293 5.44 -21.00 2.82
C PRO A 293 6.81 -20.95 2.11
N GLN A 294 6.89 -20.38 0.93
CA GLN A 294 8.09 -20.35 0.09
C GLN A 294 8.89 -19.05 0.19
N VAL A 295 8.45 -18.10 1.01
CA VAL A 295 9.10 -16.81 1.19
C VAL A 295 9.61 -16.71 2.62
N SER A 296 10.94 -16.77 2.79
CA SER A 296 11.58 -16.78 4.12
C SER A 296 11.50 -15.45 4.85
N ASP A 297 11.33 -14.35 4.11
CA ASP A 297 11.31 -12.98 4.64
C ASP A 297 9.98 -12.29 4.28
N PHE A 298 8.88 -13.03 4.41
CA PHE A 298 7.57 -12.50 4.08
C PHE A 298 7.19 -11.37 5.04
N ARG A 299 6.65 -10.31 4.48
CA ARG A 299 6.18 -9.13 5.19
C ARG A 299 4.72 -8.90 4.90
N GLU A 300 3.96 -8.59 5.93
CA GLU A 300 2.52 -8.39 5.81
C GLU A 300 2.17 -6.92 5.91
N MET A 301 1.26 -6.46 5.07
CA MET A 301 0.70 -5.11 5.14
C MET A 301 -0.66 -5.15 5.83
N LEU A 302 -0.70 -4.75 7.09
CA LEU A 302 -1.83 -4.95 7.99
C LEU A 302 -2.49 -3.65 8.40
N TRP A 303 -3.71 -3.76 8.92
CA TRP A 303 -4.40 -2.71 9.66
C TRP A 303 -5.11 -3.30 10.88
N ALA A 304 -5.31 -2.48 11.90
CA ALA A 304 -6.17 -2.78 13.04
C ALA A 304 -7.00 -1.56 13.40
N ALA A 305 -8.18 -1.78 13.97
CA ALA A 305 -9.00 -0.73 14.54
C ALA A 305 -9.43 -1.12 15.95
N GLY A 306 -9.57 -0.13 16.82
CA GLY A 306 -9.89 -0.43 18.22
C GLY A 306 -10.06 0.82 19.08
N ASN A 307 -9.91 0.59 20.38
CA ASN A 307 -10.11 1.60 21.40
C ASN A 307 -8.81 1.94 22.11
N ILE A 308 -8.71 3.20 22.55
CA ILE A 308 -7.71 3.61 23.51
C ILE A 308 -8.28 3.36 24.92
N THR A 309 -7.52 2.67 25.74
CA THR A 309 -7.82 2.50 27.17
C THR A 309 -6.76 3.21 28.02
N CYS A 310 -7.15 3.63 29.21
CA CYS A 310 -6.24 4.25 30.17
C CYS A 310 -6.49 3.64 31.56
N GLU A 311 -5.48 2.88 32.04
CA GLU A 311 -5.51 2.28 33.37
C GLU A 311 -4.26 2.72 34.14
N ASP A 312 -4.44 3.26 35.33
CA ASP A 312 -3.33 3.75 36.17
C ASP A 312 -2.36 4.71 35.45
N GLY A 313 -2.90 5.54 34.55
CA GLY A 313 -2.11 6.50 33.75
C GLY A 313 -1.36 5.90 32.57
N LYS A 314 -1.49 4.60 32.32
CA LYS A 314 -0.95 3.93 31.14
C LYS A 314 -2.02 3.88 30.05
N VAL A 315 -1.68 4.41 28.91
CA VAL A 315 -2.54 4.37 27.71
C VAL A 315 -2.13 3.21 26.82
N GLN A 316 -3.13 2.47 26.32
CA GLN A 316 -2.92 1.33 25.44
C GLN A 316 -3.96 1.31 24.34
N PHE A 317 -3.56 0.80 23.18
CA PHE A 317 -4.47 0.47 22.09
C PHE A 317 -4.89 -0.99 22.21
N THR A 318 -6.21 -1.22 22.12
CA THR A 318 -6.79 -2.57 22.16
C THR A 318 -7.58 -2.79 20.88
N PRO A 319 -7.12 -3.67 19.97
CA PRO A 319 -7.82 -3.92 18.72
C PRO A 319 -9.18 -4.59 18.95
N SER A 320 -10.16 -4.24 18.12
CA SER A 320 -11.50 -4.85 18.06
C SER A 320 -11.79 -5.51 16.71
N MET A 321 -11.02 -5.17 15.68
CA MET A 321 -10.99 -5.80 14.37
C MET A 321 -9.63 -5.55 13.70
N ALA A 322 -9.22 -6.45 12.82
CA ALA A 322 -7.97 -6.32 12.07
C ALA A 322 -8.07 -7.04 10.73
N GLY A 323 -7.27 -6.61 9.75
CA GLY A 323 -7.24 -7.17 8.41
C GLY A 323 -5.95 -6.87 7.68
N LYS A 324 -5.85 -7.32 6.43
CA LYS A 324 -4.79 -6.91 5.51
C LYS A 324 -5.22 -5.64 4.77
N LEU A 325 -4.32 -4.68 4.69
CA LEU A 325 -4.53 -3.47 3.88
C LEU A 325 -4.35 -3.79 2.39
N ASP A 326 -3.43 -4.70 2.09
CA ASP A 326 -3.24 -5.26 0.76
C ASP A 326 -2.84 -6.74 0.86
N TRP A 327 -3.41 -7.58 0.00
CA TRP A 327 -3.18 -9.02 0.00
C TRP A 327 -2.04 -9.46 -0.90
N GLY A 328 -1.50 -8.54 -1.73
CA GLY A 328 -0.36 -8.85 -2.59
C GLY A 328 0.91 -9.15 -1.79
N THR A 329 1.64 -10.18 -2.17
CA THR A 329 2.88 -10.59 -1.47
C THR A 329 4.01 -9.58 -1.65
N SER A 330 3.91 -8.69 -2.64
CA SER A 330 4.85 -7.60 -2.88
C SER A 330 4.34 -6.25 -2.37
N ALA A 331 3.14 -6.17 -1.79
CA ALA A 331 2.60 -4.94 -1.21
C ALA A 331 3.07 -4.80 0.24
N TYR A 332 3.73 -3.68 0.56
CA TYR A 332 4.30 -3.44 1.89
C TYR A 332 4.38 -1.95 2.24
N ALA A 333 4.71 -1.63 3.49
CA ALA A 333 5.05 -0.30 3.98
C ALA A 333 4.04 0.78 3.55
N ALA A 334 2.83 0.77 4.09
CA ALA A 334 1.90 1.85 3.84
C ALA A 334 2.28 3.10 4.64
N ALA A 335 2.20 4.25 3.98
CA ALA A 335 2.21 5.53 4.67
C ALA A 335 1.00 6.36 4.29
N GLY A 336 0.37 6.93 5.31
CA GLY A 336 -0.78 7.81 5.12
C GLY A 336 -0.65 9.08 5.93
N LYS A 337 -1.42 10.08 5.52
CA LYS A 337 -1.51 11.35 6.24
C LYS A 337 -2.88 11.98 6.06
N LEU A 338 -3.25 12.79 7.04
CA LEU A 338 -4.38 13.72 6.93
C LEU A 338 -4.18 14.63 5.72
N LEU A 339 -5.14 14.63 4.82
CA LEU A 339 -5.33 15.61 3.76
C LEU A 339 -6.48 16.54 4.19
N PRO A 340 -6.19 17.75 4.66
CA PRO A 340 -7.24 18.63 5.19
C PRO A 340 -8.16 19.13 4.07
N ALA A 341 -9.36 19.57 4.45
CA ALA A 341 -10.32 20.18 3.53
C ALA A 341 -9.75 21.43 2.82
N THR A 342 -8.76 22.08 3.43
CA THR A 342 -8.07 23.27 2.88
C THR A 342 -6.92 22.92 1.93
N ALA A 343 -6.59 21.64 1.75
CA ALA A 343 -5.62 21.22 0.73
C ALA A 343 -6.21 21.42 -0.67
N LYS A 344 -5.37 21.77 -1.64
CA LYS A 344 -5.82 22.02 -3.03
C LYS A 344 -6.60 20.86 -3.62
N ALA A 345 -6.14 19.62 -3.39
CA ALA A 345 -6.86 18.43 -3.87
C ALA A 345 -8.25 18.31 -3.24
N SER A 346 -8.41 18.62 -1.93
CA SER A 346 -9.71 18.61 -1.27
C SER A 346 -10.61 19.76 -1.73
N GLU A 347 -10.07 20.99 -1.86
CA GLU A 347 -10.83 22.16 -2.32
C GLU A 347 -11.38 21.97 -3.74
N LYS A 348 -10.59 21.40 -4.65
CA LYS A 348 -11.02 21.14 -6.05
C LYS A 348 -12.31 20.32 -6.15
N ILE A 349 -12.54 19.40 -5.22
CA ILE A 349 -13.70 18.50 -5.23
C ILE A 349 -14.69 18.75 -4.08
N GLY A 350 -14.44 19.76 -3.24
CA GLY A 350 -15.26 20.08 -2.07
C GLY A 350 -15.27 18.96 -1.02
N ALA A 351 -14.16 18.26 -0.84
CA ALA A 351 -14.06 17.16 0.11
C ALA A 351 -13.75 17.65 1.54
N PRO A 352 -14.27 16.97 2.59
CA PRO A 352 -13.88 17.21 3.97
C PRO A 352 -12.44 16.77 4.24
N ASP A 353 -12.02 16.77 5.49
CA ASP A 353 -10.77 16.16 5.91
C ASP A 353 -10.77 14.67 5.58
N ARG A 354 -9.69 14.20 4.94
CA ARG A 354 -9.54 12.81 4.48
C ARG A 354 -8.23 12.21 5.00
N PHE A 355 -8.15 10.90 5.06
CA PHE A 355 -6.90 10.19 5.29
C PHE A 355 -6.49 9.47 4.01
N ILE A 356 -5.37 9.91 3.43
CA ILE A 356 -4.85 9.38 2.17
C ILE A 356 -3.65 8.50 2.46
N SER A 357 -3.64 7.28 1.95
CA SER A 357 -2.58 6.28 2.14
C SER A 357 -2.01 5.83 0.80
N TYR A 358 -0.69 5.68 0.76
CA TYR A 358 0.05 5.03 -0.32
C TYR A 358 0.67 3.73 0.19
N VAL A 359 0.70 2.71 -0.63
CA VAL A 359 1.31 1.41 -0.32
C VAL A 359 2.45 1.18 -1.32
N TRP A 360 3.58 0.70 -0.86
CA TRP A 360 4.68 0.32 -1.72
C TRP A 360 4.42 -1.04 -2.36
N LEU A 361 4.38 -1.09 -3.69
CA LEU A 361 4.56 -2.33 -4.41
C LEU A 361 6.07 -2.52 -4.59
N THR A 362 6.65 -3.37 -3.77
CA THR A 362 8.09 -3.61 -3.76
C THR A 362 8.52 -4.07 -5.15
N GLY A 363 9.78 -3.90 -5.46
CA GLY A 363 10.35 -4.54 -6.64
C GLY A 363 10.28 -6.06 -6.50
N ASP A 364 11.13 -6.75 -7.22
CA ASP A 364 11.21 -8.22 -7.15
C ASP A 364 12.02 -8.70 -5.94
N PHE A 365 12.00 -7.91 -4.86
CA PHE A 365 12.81 -8.09 -3.67
C PHE A 365 12.41 -9.34 -2.87
N TYR A 366 11.10 -9.62 -2.77
CA TYR A 366 10.59 -10.71 -1.93
C TYR A 366 10.30 -12.02 -2.68
N GLY A 367 10.94 -12.30 -3.73
CA GLY A 367 10.62 -13.55 -4.37
C GLY A 367 11.63 -14.04 -5.38
N THR A 368 12.48 -13.15 -5.86
CA THR A 368 13.31 -13.49 -7.01
C THR A 368 14.62 -12.72 -6.99
N LEU A 369 15.65 -13.34 -6.45
CA LEU A 369 16.99 -12.77 -6.32
C LEU A 369 17.69 -12.42 -7.65
N ASN A 370 17.10 -12.76 -8.81
CA ASN A 370 17.74 -12.66 -10.11
C ASN A 370 16.93 -11.90 -11.16
N PHE A 371 16.05 -10.99 -10.73
CA PHE A 371 15.33 -10.13 -11.65
C PHE A 371 16.31 -9.24 -12.45
N PRO A 372 16.12 -9.04 -13.77
CA PRO A 372 17.01 -8.23 -14.61
C PRO A 372 16.88 -6.72 -14.32
N THR A 373 17.18 -6.30 -13.09
CA THR A 373 17.02 -4.92 -12.61
C THR A 373 17.85 -3.92 -13.41
N ALA A 374 19.07 -4.30 -13.82
CA ALA A 374 19.93 -3.44 -14.62
C ALA A 374 19.33 -3.17 -16.01
N GLN A 375 18.68 -4.17 -16.60
CA GLN A 375 18.01 -4.04 -17.89
C GLN A 375 16.74 -3.19 -17.80
N GLN A 376 15.99 -3.30 -16.70
CA GLN A 376 14.80 -2.49 -16.45
C GLN A 376 15.15 -1.06 -16.01
N ASN A 377 16.21 -0.87 -15.24
CA ASN A 377 16.72 0.40 -14.72
C ASN A 377 15.74 1.18 -13.82
N TRP A 378 14.72 0.52 -13.31
CA TRP A 378 13.83 1.00 -12.24
C TRP A 378 13.23 -0.21 -11.51
N THR A 379 12.77 -0.02 -10.27
CA THR A 379 12.15 -1.10 -9.50
C THR A 379 11.25 -0.54 -8.40
N GLY A 380 10.09 -1.19 -8.22
CA GLY A 380 9.05 -0.77 -7.29
C GLY A 380 8.20 0.40 -7.80
N ALA A 381 7.09 0.61 -7.13
CA ALA A 381 6.15 1.71 -7.35
C ALA A 381 5.38 1.99 -6.06
N LEU A 382 4.81 3.19 -5.89
CA LEU A 382 3.69 3.35 -4.96
C LEU A 382 2.40 3.08 -5.71
N LEU A 383 1.52 2.31 -5.10
CA LEU A 383 0.19 2.01 -5.60
C LEU A 383 -0.68 3.27 -5.65
N LEU A 384 -1.80 3.20 -6.32
CA LEU A 384 -2.74 4.31 -6.41
C LEU A 384 -3.12 4.82 -5.01
N PRO A 385 -3.26 6.14 -4.81
CA PRO A 385 -3.63 6.71 -3.53
C PRO A 385 -5.00 6.17 -3.09
N ARG A 386 -5.07 5.71 -1.84
CA ARG A 386 -6.29 5.17 -1.23
C ARG A 386 -6.82 6.12 -0.18
N GLU A 387 -8.12 6.40 -0.27
CA GLU A 387 -8.87 7.09 0.77
C GLU A 387 -9.42 6.07 1.76
N LEU A 388 -9.14 6.24 3.05
CA LEU A 388 -9.56 5.35 4.12
C LEU A 388 -10.70 5.95 4.93
N SER A 389 -11.72 5.13 5.24
CA SER A 389 -12.86 5.51 6.08
C SER A 389 -13.44 4.29 6.79
N VAL A 390 -14.38 4.50 7.73
CA VAL A 390 -15.15 3.40 8.30
C VAL A 390 -16.17 2.91 7.28
N GLY A 391 -16.02 1.66 6.85
CA GLY A 391 -16.97 0.99 5.98
C GLY A 391 -18.13 0.37 6.74
N LYS A 392 -19.31 0.36 6.12
CA LYS A 392 -20.52 -0.28 6.64
C LYS A 392 -21.05 -1.29 5.65
N ILE A 393 -21.26 -2.52 6.10
CA ILE A 393 -21.98 -3.55 5.34
C ILE A 393 -23.35 -3.67 5.99
N ARG A 394 -24.38 -3.29 5.25
CA ARG A 394 -25.75 -3.15 5.78
C ARG A 394 -26.62 -4.36 5.42
N ASN A 395 -27.68 -4.54 6.19
CA ASN A 395 -28.68 -5.60 5.97
C ASN A 395 -28.10 -7.00 5.92
N VAL A 396 -27.00 -7.25 6.62
CA VAL A 396 -26.36 -8.56 6.68
C VAL A 396 -27.19 -9.51 7.56
N VAL A 397 -27.42 -10.73 7.09
CA VAL A 397 -28.13 -11.75 7.86
C VAL A 397 -27.33 -12.13 9.09
N ASP A 398 -27.95 -12.12 10.27
CA ASP A 398 -27.31 -12.55 11.53
C ASP A 398 -27.16 -14.08 11.56
N ASN A 399 -26.05 -14.56 11.04
CA ASN A 399 -25.70 -15.98 10.96
C ASN A 399 -24.26 -16.24 11.44
N ASP A 400 -23.78 -17.46 11.32
CA ASP A 400 -22.43 -17.83 11.80
C ASP A 400 -21.30 -17.11 11.05
N LEU A 401 -21.53 -16.68 9.80
CA LEU A 401 -20.52 -15.98 8.99
C LEU A 401 -20.10 -14.65 9.63
N VAL A 402 -21.04 -13.91 10.25
CA VAL A 402 -20.76 -12.60 10.84
C VAL A 402 -20.10 -12.68 12.22
N ARG A 403 -20.17 -13.84 12.89
CA ARG A 403 -19.68 -14.06 14.26
C ARG A 403 -18.23 -14.51 14.33
N GLU A 404 -17.65 -14.89 13.20
CA GLU A 404 -16.23 -15.19 13.14
C GLU A 404 -15.40 -13.93 13.40
N THR A 405 -14.30 -14.07 14.14
CA THR A 405 -13.34 -12.99 14.35
C THR A 405 -12.60 -12.71 13.04
N GLY A 406 -12.80 -11.53 12.47
CA GLY A 406 -12.29 -11.18 11.15
C GLY A 406 -11.95 -9.72 11.01
N SER A 407 -11.90 -9.25 9.77
CA SER A 407 -11.68 -7.85 9.41
C SER A 407 -12.96 -7.00 9.51
N TRP A 408 -13.91 -7.44 10.32
CA TRP A 408 -15.19 -6.76 10.59
C TRP A 408 -15.61 -6.97 12.04
N ARG A 409 -16.49 -6.11 12.49
CA ARG A 409 -17.23 -6.28 13.77
C ARG A 409 -18.70 -5.92 13.59
N ILE A 410 -19.56 -6.50 14.41
CA ILE A 410 -20.97 -6.13 14.45
C ILE A 410 -21.09 -4.74 15.08
N ALA A 411 -21.60 -3.78 14.31
CA ALA A 411 -21.84 -2.40 14.77
C ALA A 411 -23.23 -2.22 15.36
N SER A 412 -24.26 -2.87 14.79
CA SER A 412 -25.64 -2.86 15.31
C SER A 412 -26.36 -4.17 14.96
N ASN A 413 -27.40 -4.49 15.74
CA ASN A 413 -28.24 -5.67 15.52
C ASN A 413 -29.71 -5.26 15.59
N ASN A 414 -30.45 -5.52 14.52
CA ASN A 414 -31.88 -5.18 14.39
C ASN A 414 -32.67 -6.41 13.91
N SER A 415 -33.23 -7.18 14.85
CA SER A 415 -34.23 -8.24 14.57
C SER A 415 -33.83 -9.24 13.48
N GLY A 416 -32.60 -9.78 13.54
CA GLY A 416 -32.13 -10.83 12.63
C GLY A 416 -31.30 -10.33 11.46
N VAL A 417 -31.10 -9.01 11.34
CA VAL A 417 -30.13 -8.39 10.45
C VAL A 417 -29.16 -7.53 11.25
N VAL A 418 -27.92 -7.54 10.84
CA VAL A 418 -26.85 -6.77 11.47
C VAL A 418 -26.26 -5.77 10.48
N GLU A 419 -25.65 -4.73 11.01
CA GLU A 419 -24.71 -3.87 10.30
C GLU A 419 -23.31 -4.21 10.76
N LEU A 420 -22.40 -4.44 9.81
CA LEU A 420 -20.99 -4.68 10.11
C LEU A 420 -20.18 -3.40 9.85
N ALA A 421 -19.20 -3.15 10.70
CA ALA A 421 -18.16 -2.15 10.48
C ALA A 421 -16.87 -2.84 10.04
N THR A 422 -16.13 -2.20 9.14
CA THR A 422 -14.81 -2.63 8.63
C THR A 422 -13.99 -1.42 8.21
N LEU A 423 -12.76 -1.61 7.79
CA LEU A 423 -12.02 -0.57 7.05
C LEU A 423 -12.53 -0.52 5.61
N LYS A 424 -13.00 0.65 5.18
CA LYS A 424 -13.25 0.97 3.78
C LYS A 424 -11.99 1.57 3.18
N GLN A 425 -11.58 1.09 2.00
CA GLN A 425 -10.45 1.59 1.25
C GLN A 425 -10.81 1.66 -0.24
N GLU A 426 -10.72 2.84 -0.78
CA GLU A 426 -11.06 3.11 -2.18
C GLU A 426 -9.95 3.91 -2.85
N ILE A 427 -9.76 3.74 -4.15
CA ILE A 427 -8.95 4.67 -4.94
C ILE A 427 -9.55 6.06 -4.76
N THR A 428 -8.73 7.08 -4.52
CA THR A 428 -9.22 8.46 -4.36
C THR A 428 -10.07 8.87 -5.57
N ARG A 429 -11.10 9.69 -5.32
CA ARG A 429 -12.01 10.12 -6.39
C ARG A 429 -11.30 10.78 -7.55
N GLU A 430 -10.27 11.55 -7.28
CA GLU A 430 -9.46 12.26 -8.28
C GLU A 430 -8.68 11.27 -9.16
N ALA A 431 -7.96 10.31 -8.55
CA ALA A 431 -7.23 9.30 -9.29
C ALA A 431 -8.19 8.39 -10.09
N LEU A 432 -9.30 7.94 -9.49
CA LEU A 432 -10.30 7.14 -10.18
C LEU A 432 -10.92 7.91 -11.35
N SER A 433 -11.23 9.19 -11.16
CA SER A 433 -11.74 10.04 -12.23
C SER A 433 -10.73 10.19 -13.37
N ALA A 434 -9.44 10.38 -13.06
CA ALA A 434 -8.39 10.46 -14.06
C ALA A 434 -8.24 9.12 -14.85
N LEU A 435 -8.29 7.99 -14.13
CA LEU A 435 -8.25 6.65 -14.73
C LEU A 435 -9.44 6.38 -15.67
N THR A 436 -10.61 6.94 -15.36
CA THR A 436 -11.86 6.66 -16.08
C THR A 436 -12.29 7.79 -17.04
N ASN A 437 -11.51 8.86 -17.15
CA ASN A 437 -11.78 10.01 -18.03
C ASN A 437 -11.36 9.79 -19.49
N SER A 438 -11.11 8.56 -19.89
CA SER A 438 -10.68 8.18 -21.24
C SER A 438 -11.82 7.52 -22.02
N SER A 439 -11.53 7.04 -23.24
CA SER A 439 -12.51 6.26 -24.01
C SER A 439 -12.92 5.00 -23.25
N SER A 440 -14.18 4.63 -23.35
CA SER A 440 -14.70 3.42 -22.73
C SER A 440 -15.64 2.67 -23.66
N TYR A 441 -15.79 1.38 -23.38
CA TYR A 441 -16.82 0.55 -24.00
C TYR A 441 -17.46 -0.37 -22.97
N ILE A 442 -18.65 -0.87 -23.28
CA ILE A 442 -19.38 -1.81 -22.45
C ILE A 442 -19.37 -3.17 -23.15
N GLU A 443 -18.84 -4.16 -22.45
CA GLU A 443 -19.03 -5.57 -22.81
C GLU A 443 -20.34 -6.06 -22.15
N PRO A 444 -21.28 -6.60 -22.94
CA PRO A 444 -22.54 -7.09 -22.39
C PRO A 444 -22.32 -8.19 -21.37
N GLY A 445 -23.06 -8.12 -20.28
CA GLY A 445 -23.08 -9.17 -19.27
C GLY A 445 -23.65 -10.49 -19.80
N GLN A 446 -23.32 -11.56 -19.12
CA GLN A 446 -23.80 -12.90 -19.48
C GLN A 446 -23.94 -13.83 -18.27
N THR A 447 -24.80 -14.83 -18.39
CA THR A 447 -24.85 -15.94 -17.41
C THR A 447 -24.06 -17.13 -17.97
N SER A 448 -23.23 -17.72 -17.14
CA SER A 448 -22.45 -18.92 -17.45
C SER A 448 -22.76 -20.02 -16.46
N SER A 449 -23.06 -21.21 -16.95
CA SER A 449 -23.36 -22.41 -16.16
C SER A 449 -22.42 -23.59 -16.47
N SER A 450 -21.37 -23.34 -17.25
CA SER A 450 -20.39 -24.35 -17.64
C SER A 450 -18.98 -23.78 -17.63
N PRO A 451 -17.98 -24.55 -17.20
CA PRO A 451 -16.59 -24.14 -17.22
C PRO A 451 -16.12 -23.70 -18.63
N GLY A 452 -15.33 -22.66 -18.69
CA GLY A 452 -14.73 -22.15 -19.90
C GLY A 452 -14.37 -20.66 -19.81
N SER A 453 -13.73 -20.17 -20.85
CA SER A 453 -13.43 -18.75 -21.01
C SER A 453 -14.06 -18.22 -22.31
N VAL A 454 -14.72 -17.08 -22.20
CA VAL A 454 -15.40 -16.44 -23.35
C VAL A 454 -14.73 -15.07 -23.59
N SER A 455 -14.17 -14.88 -24.77
CA SER A 455 -13.53 -13.62 -25.14
C SER A 455 -14.55 -12.48 -25.20
N PHE A 456 -14.15 -11.29 -24.78
CA PHE A 456 -14.93 -10.08 -25.03
C PHE A 456 -15.06 -9.84 -26.54
N GLN A 457 -16.13 -9.17 -26.92
CA GLN A 457 -16.37 -8.81 -28.33
C GLN A 457 -15.33 -7.81 -28.85
N ARG A 458 -14.75 -7.02 -27.92
CA ARG A 458 -13.70 -6.06 -28.22
C ARG A 458 -12.54 -6.22 -27.24
N SER A 459 -11.32 -6.29 -27.78
CA SER A 459 -10.08 -6.22 -26.99
C SER A 459 -9.70 -4.77 -26.71
N PRO A 460 -9.09 -4.47 -25.54
CA PRO A 460 -8.48 -3.17 -25.30
C PRO A 460 -7.38 -2.84 -26.33
N GLU A 461 -7.18 -1.56 -26.59
CA GLU A 461 -6.12 -1.12 -27.51
C GLU A 461 -4.72 -1.36 -26.98
N SER A 462 -4.56 -1.37 -25.63
CA SER A 462 -3.28 -1.50 -24.96
C SER A 462 -3.38 -2.21 -23.62
N LYS A 463 -2.24 -2.37 -22.93
CA LYS A 463 -2.13 -2.91 -21.57
C LYS A 463 -2.41 -1.86 -20.47
N PHE A 464 -3.05 -0.75 -20.81
CA PHE A 464 -3.38 0.37 -19.93
C PHE A 464 -4.89 0.57 -19.90
N HIS A 465 -5.59 -0.05 -18.95
CA HIS A 465 -7.05 0.00 -18.88
C HIS A 465 -7.57 -0.26 -17.46
N VAL A 466 -8.82 0.14 -17.23
CA VAL A 466 -9.58 -0.19 -16.03
C VAL A 466 -10.79 -1.01 -16.40
N ILE A 467 -11.09 -2.04 -15.63
CA ILE A 467 -12.28 -2.88 -15.74
C ILE A 467 -13.15 -2.64 -14.51
N THR A 468 -14.42 -2.30 -14.70
CA THR A 468 -15.42 -2.30 -13.63
C THR A 468 -16.52 -3.30 -13.93
N ALA A 469 -16.84 -4.16 -12.96
CA ALA A 469 -17.78 -5.25 -13.13
C ALA A 469 -18.48 -5.60 -11.82
N SER A 470 -19.70 -6.14 -11.91
CA SER A 470 -20.40 -6.77 -10.79
C SER A 470 -20.74 -8.21 -11.15
N LEU A 471 -20.48 -9.13 -10.24
CA LEU A 471 -20.76 -10.55 -10.37
C LEU A 471 -21.78 -10.97 -9.31
N SER A 472 -22.83 -11.68 -9.72
CA SER A 472 -23.87 -12.20 -8.83
C SER A 472 -23.89 -13.72 -8.85
N PHE A 473 -24.10 -14.28 -7.68
CA PHE A 473 -24.00 -15.71 -7.43
C PHE A 473 -25.29 -16.25 -6.80
N PRO A 474 -25.81 -17.40 -7.24
CA PRO A 474 -26.92 -18.04 -6.55
C PRO A 474 -26.49 -18.61 -5.19
N ASP A 475 -27.43 -18.78 -4.25
CA ASP A 475 -27.17 -19.31 -2.90
C ASP A 475 -26.46 -20.68 -2.92
N SER A 476 -26.70 -21.48 -3.94
CA SER A 476 -26.06 -22.80 -4.14
C SER A 476 -24.53 -22.68 -4.37
N SER A 477 -24.01 -21.50 -4.61
CA SER A 477 -22.57 -21.27 -4.78
C SER A 477 -21.80 -21.42 -3.46
N ARG A 478 -22.46 -21.22 -2.30
CA ARG A 478 -21.81 -21.40 -1.02
C ARG A 478 -21.32 -22.84 -0.83
N GLY A 479 -20.03 -22.96 -0.49
CA GLY A 479 -19.40 -24.26 -0.31
C GLY A 479 -19.15 -25.05 -1.60
N SER A 480 -19.45 -24.47 -2.77
CA SER A 480 -19.11 -25.06 -4.07
C SER A 480 -17.64 -24.83 -4.42
N ASP A 481 -17.19 -25.50 -5.49
CA ASP A 481 -15.87 -25.28 -6.09
C ASP A 481 -15.88 -24.22 -7.20
N LEU A 482 -16.97 -23.46 -7.30
CA LEU A 482 -17.14 -22.40 -8.30
C LEU A 482 -16.01 -21.36 -8.23
N ARG A 483 -15.45 -21.06 -9.39
CA ARG A 483 -14.45 -20.03 -9.62
C ARG A 483 -14.93 -19.15 -10.77
N ALA A 484 -15.02 -17.86 -10.55
CA ALA A 484 -15.49 -16.94 -11.58
C ALA A 484 -14.81 -15.58 -11.52
N GLY A 485 -14.56 -14.99 -12.68
CA GLY A 485 -13.92 -13.69 -12.83
C GLY A 485 -13.46 -13.41 -14.25
N PHE A 486 -12.23 -12.93 -14.41
CA PHE A 486 -11.70 -12.47 -15.70
C PHE A 486 -10.30 -12.99 -15.98
N GLN A 487 -10.02 -13.28 -17.26
CA GLN A 487 -8.65 -13.34 -17.75
C GLN A 487 -8.31 -12.00 -18.37
N ILE A 488 -7.16 -11.45 -18.01
CA ILE A 488 -6.63 -10.18 -18.49
C ILE A 488 -5.23 -10.38 -19.05
N LEU A 489 -4.69 -9.37 -19.74
CA LEU A 489 -3.37 -9.45 -20.36
C LEU A 489 -3.21 -10.77 -21.12
N SER A 490 -4.27 -11.17 -21.83
CA SER A 490 -4.41 -12.51 -22.42
C SER A 490 -4.06 -12.52 -23.91
N SER A 491 -3.43 -13.60 -24.34
CA SER A 491 -3.17 -13.99 -25.72
C SER A 491 -3.20 -15.52 -25.84
N GLU A 492 -2.74 -16.07 -26.95
CA GLU A 492 -2.52 -17.51 -27.09
C GLU A 492 -1.31 -18.03 -26.29
N TYR A 493 -0.39 -17.13 -25.84
CA TYR A 493 0.87 -17.50 -25.20
C TYR A 493 0.90 -17.30 -23.70
N GLU A 494 0.16 -16.32 -23.21
CA GLU A 494 0.18 -15.92 -21.79
C GLU A 494 -1.17 -15.30 -21.36
N SER A 495 -1.46 -15.37 -20.08
CA SER A 495 -2.64 -14.76 -19.47
C SER A 495 -2.50 -14.65 -17.96
N THR A 496 -3.15 -13.67 -17.38
CA THR A 496 -3.35 -13.54 -15.91
C THR A 496 -4.82 -13.75 -15.62
N THR A 497 -5.18 -14.67 -14.71
CA THR A 497 -6.58 -14.95 -14.37
C THR A 497 -6.90 -14.44 -12.98
N ILE A 498 -7.90 -13.58 -12.86
CA ILE A 498 -8.41 -13.02 -11.60
C ILE A 498 -9.78 -13.62 -11.36
N TYR A 499 -9.95 -14.33 -10.24
CA TYR A 499 -11.22 -14.97 -9.94
C TYR A 499 -11.52 -15.06 -8.45
N TYR A 500 -12.79 -15.05 -8.11
CA TYR A 500 -13.29 -15.43 -6.79
C TYR A 500 -13.50 -16.92 -6.73
N GLN A 501 -13.07 -17.55 -5.63
CA GLN A 501 -13.26 -18.97 -5.36
C GLN A 501 -14.07 -19.15 -4.08
N PHE A 502 -15.25 -19.79 -4.19
CA PHE A 502 -16.16 -19.96 -3.05
C PHE A 502 -15.65 -20.93 -1.99
N SER A 503 -14.98 -22.02 -2.38
CA SER A 503 -14.52 -23.06 -1.44
C SER A 503 -13.58 -22.55 -0.34
N ASN A 504 -12.90 -21.43 -0.56
CA ASN A 504 -12.00 -20.82 0.40
C ASN A 504 -12.22 -19.30 0.61
N GLU A 505 -13.32 -18.74 0.06
CA GLU A 505 -13.69 -17.33 0.17
C GLU A 505 -12.53 -16.39 -0.18
N SER A 506 -11.93 -16.59 -1.37
CA SER A 506 -10.73 -15.85 -1.76
C SER A 506 -10.84 -15.29 -3.17
N ILE A 507 -10.24 -14.12 -3.38
CA ILE A 507 -9.85 -13.64 -4.70
C ILE A 507 -8.44 -14.14 -4.98
N ILE A 508 -8.24 -14.73 -6.13
CA ILE A 508 -6.98 -15.29 -6.59
C ILE A 508 -6.56 -14.57 -7.87
N VAL A 509 -5.31 -14.17 -7.91
CA VAL A 509 -4.64 -13.73 -9.15
C VAL A 509 -3.69 -14.84 -9.56
N ASP A 510 -4.13 -15.67 -10.50
CA ASP A 510 -3.32 -16.75 -11.06
C ASP A 510 -2.37 -16.17 -12.11
N ARG A 511 -1.09 -16.13 -11.73
CA ARG A 511 0.01 -15.64 -12.55
C ARG A 511 0.85 -16.75 -13.16
N SER A 512 0.48 -18.01 -12.99
CA SER A 512 1.27 -19.18 -13.44
C SER A 512 1.60 -19.16 -14.93
N ASN A 513 0.81 -18.45 -15.74
CA ASN A 513 1.05 -18.22 -17.17
C ASN A 513 1.06 -16.72 -17.55
N SER A 514 1.34 -15.82 -16.60
CA SER A 514 1.24 -14.36 -16.82
C SER A 514 2.38 -13.79 -17.65
N SER A 515 3.51 -14.50 -17.79
CA SER A 515 4.70 -13.99 -18.47
C SER A 515 5.43 -15.09 -19.22
N ALA A 516 5.52 -14.94 -20.53
CA ALA A 516 6.38 -15.79 -21.34
C ALA A 516 7.86 -15.62 -20.99
N ALA A 517 8.26 -14.42 -20.56
CA ALA A 517 9.63 -14.12 -20.14
C ALA A 517 10.06 -14.87 -18.88
N ALA A 518 9.12 -15.25 -18.00
CA ALA A 518 9.42 -16.09 -16.84
C ALA A 518 9.92 -17.49 -17.22
N LYS A 519 9.63 -17.95 -18.44
CA LYS A 519 10.10 -19.26 -18.95
C LYS A 519 11.56 -19.22 -19.44
N THR A 520 12.10 -18.04 -19.72
CA THR A 520 13.45 -17.85 -20.28
C THR A 520 14.38 -17.09 -19.35
N THR A 521 13.84 -16.43 -18.33
CA THR A 521 14.59 -15.56 -17.41
C THR A 521 14.22 -15.89 -15.97
N ASN A 522 15.21 -16.32 -15.19
CA ASN A 522 15.02 -16.45 -13.75
C ASN A 522 14.78 -15.08 -13.13
N GLY A 523 13.94 -15.04 -12.10
CA GLY A 523 13.70 -13.82 -11.33
C GLY A 523 12.41 -13.09 -11.66
N ILE A 524 11.64 -13.52 -12.65
CA ILE A 524 10.28 -13.03 -12.89
C ILE A 524 9.31 -13.91 -12.10
N ASP A 525 8.69 -13.32 -11.08
CA ASP A 525 7.75 -14.04 -10.21
C ASP A 525 6.40 -14.26 -10.92
N SER A 526 6.00 -15.52 -10.99
CA SER A 526 4.73 -15.96 -11.57
C SER A 526 3.90 -16.83 -10.61
N ARG A 527 4.19 -16.77 -9.30
CA ARG A 527 3.38 -17.45 -8.27
C ARG A 527 2.01 -16.78 -8.17
N ASN A 528 1.02 -17.57 -7.76
CA ASN A 528 -0.32 -17.06 -7.53
C ASN A 528 -0.37 -16.18 -6.28
N GLU A 529 -1.18 -15.12 -6.35
CA GLU A 529 -1.55 -14.29 -5.21
C GLU A 529 -2.93 -14.70 -4.71
N VAL A 530 -3.13 -14.68 -3.40
CA VAL A 530 -4.37 -15.12 -2.76
C VAL A 530 -4.76 -14.15 -1.65
N GLY A 531 -5.97 -13.60 -1.73
CA GLY A 531 -6.51 -12.74 -0.70
C GLY A 531 -7.92 -13.17 -0.26
N LYS A 532 -8.20 -13.08 1.03
CA LYS A 532 -9.49 -13.46 1.61
C LYS A 532 -10.52 -12.35 1.48
N LEU A 533 -11.67 -12.67 0.93
CA LEU A 533 -12.85 -11.79 0.90
C LEU A 533 -14.11 -12.62 1.17
N ARG A 534 -14.80 -12.33 2.28
CA ARG A 534 -16.13 -12.91 2.54
C ARG A 534 -17.20 -12.10 1.84
N LEU A 535 -18.03 -12.77 1.04
CA LEU A 535 -19.30 -12.26 0.57
C LEU A 535 -20.38 -12.69 1.57
N PHE A 536 -21.00 -11.74 2.24
CA PHE A 536 -22.01 -12.01 3.27
C PHE A 536 -23.36 -12.34 2.65
N ASP A 537 -24.24 -12.98 3.44
CA ASP A 537 -25.65 -13.06 3.10
C ASP A 537 -26.32 -11.74 3.48
N VAL A 538 -26.97 -11.11 2.53
CA VAL A 538 -27.63 -9.81 2.71
C VAL A 538 -29.12 -9.90 2.38
N VAL A 539 -29.92 -8.99 2.94
CA VAL A 539 -31.34 -8.87 2.62
C VAL A 539 -31.55 -7.66 1.73
N GLU A 540 -31.88 -7.89 0.47
CA GLU A 540 -32.25 -6.86 -0.50
C GLU A 540 -33.67 -7.10 -1.00
N ASP A 541 -34.50 -6.07 -1.04
CA ASP A 541 -35.93 -6.16 -1.43
C ASP A 541 -36.71 -7.27 -0.70
N GLY A 542 -36.34 -7.52 0.56
CA GLY A 542 -36.97 -8.55 1.41
C GLY A 542 -36.58 -10.00 1.08
N LYS A 543 -35.56 -10.19 0.23
CA LYS A 543 -35.01 -11.51 -0.11
C LYS A 543 -33.59 -11.63 0.38
N GLN A 544 -33.26 -12.78 0.94
CA GLN A 544 -31.87 -13.12 1.25
C GLN A 544 -31.16 -13.52 -0.04
N GLN A 545 -29.93 -13.02 -0.19
CA GLN A 545 -29.04 -13.38 -1.29
C GLN A 545 -27.58 -13.24 -0.85
N ILE A 546 -26.66 -13.82 -1.61
CA ILE A 546 -25.24 -13.58 -1.45
C ILE A 546 -24.92 -12.16 -1.95
N GLU A 547 -24.11 -11.41 -1.20
CA GLU A 547 -23.58 -10.12 -1.60
C GLU A 547 -22.92 -10.23 -2.98
N SER A 548 -23.20 -9.28 -3.87
CA SER A 548 -22.52 -9.22 -5.17
C SER A 548 -21.04 -8.93 -5.00
N LEU A 549 -20.23 -9.43 -5.91
CA LEU A 549 -18.81 -9.09 -6.01
C LEU A 549 -18.60 -7.93 -6.98
N ASP A 550 -18.38 -6.75 -6.43
CA ASP A 550 -18.11 -5.54 -7.20
C ASP A 550 -16.60 -5.36 -7.36
N LEU A 551 -16.11 -5.38 -8.60
CA LEU A 551 -14.70 -5.34 -8.94
C LEU A 551 -14.34 -4.05 -9.66
N THR A 552 -13.22 -3.44 -9.26
CA THR A 552 -12.45 -2.50 -10.05
C THR A 552 -11.04 -3.07 -10.23
N ILE A 553 -10.67 -3.40 -11.46
CA ILE A 553 -9.35 -3.95 -11.79
C ILE A 553 -8.61 -2.90 -12.60
N VAL A 554 -7.51 -2.40 -12.06
CA VAL A 554 -6.62 -1.46 -12.74
C VAL A 554 -5.44 -2.24 -13.33
N VAL A 555 -5.25 -2.12 -14.62
CA VAL A 555 -4.12 -2.69 -15.37
C VAL A 555 -3.28 -1.54 -15.89
N ASP A 556 -2.15 -1.29 -15.27
CA ASP A 556 -1.20 -0.25 -15.69
C ASP A 556 0.10 -0.92 -16.16
N ASN A 557 0.04 -1.43 -17.37
CA ASN A 557 1.06 -2.27 -18.00
C ASN A 557 1.35 -3.54 -17.17
N SER A 558 2.32 -3.48 -16.27
CA SER A 558 2.70 -4.62 -15.43
C SER A 558 2.13 -4.56 -14.01
N ILE A 559 1.56 -3.46 -13.57
CA ILE A 559 0.88 -3.40 -12.27
C ILE A 559 -0.59 -3.78 -12.47
N VAL A 560 -1.06 -4.66 -11.60
CA VAL A 560 -2.47 -5.03 -11.48
C VAL A 560 -2.92 -4.77 -10.05
N GLU A 561 -3.88 -3.87 -9.88
CA GLU A 561 -4.59 -3.67 -8.62
C GLU A 561 -6.02 -4.20 -8.74
N VAL A 562 -6.42 -5.09 -7.84
CA VAL A 562 -7.77 -5.66 -7.76
C VAL A 562 -8.44 -5.11 -6.51
N HIS A 563 -9.41 -4.23 -6.70
CA HIS A 563 -10.25 -3.68 -5.63
C HIS A 563 -11.61 -4.37 -5.65
N ALA A 564 -12.09 -4.80 -4.48
CA ALA A 564 -13.39 -5.46 -4.36
C ALA A 564 -14.21 -4.94 -3.17
N ASN A 565 -15.49 -4.65 -3.41
CA ASN A 565 -16.49 -4.30 -2.41
C ASN A 565 -16.07 -3.17 -1.45
N GLY A 566 -15.14 -2.28 -1.87
CA GLY A 566 -14.62 -1.18 -1.07
C GLY A 566 -13.83 -1.58 0.19
N ARG A 567 -13.53 -2.87 0.39
CA ARG A 567 -12.85 -3.38 1.59
C ARG A 567 -11.73 -4.39 1.34
N PHE A 568 -11.50 -4.74 0.10
CA PHE A 568 -10.46 -5.68 -0.31
C PHE A 568 -9.59 -5.05 -1.38
N VAL A 569 -8.28 -5.21 -1.24
CA VAL A 569 -7.31 -4.89 -2.30
C VAL A 569 -6.25 -5.98 -2.37
N LEU A 570 -5.89 -6.34 -3.60
CA LEU A 570 -4.77 -7.21 -3.90
C LEU A 570 -4.00 -6.61 -5.07
N SER A 571 -2.74 -6.25 -4.84
CA SER A 571 -1.88 -5.59 -5.81
C SER A 571 -0.69 -6.46 -6.15
N THR A 572 -0.35 -6.55 -7.44
CA THR A 572 0.73 -7.44 -7.87
C THR A 572 1.34 -7.04 -9.21
N TRP A 573 2.47 -7.66 -9.55
CA TRP A 573 3.12 -7.56 -10.85
C TRP A 573 2.63 -8.66 -11.79
N ALA A 574 2.15 -8.29 -12.98
CA ALA A 574 1.82 -9.19 -14.08
C ALA A 574 2.60 -8.76 -15.33
N ARG A 575 3.76 -9.37 -15.55
CA ARG A 575 4.74 -8.94 -16.58
C ARG A 575 4.53 -9.69 -17.90
N SER A 576 3.41 -9.41 -18.58
CA SER A 576 3.16 -9.98 -19.89
C SER A 576 4.19 -9.49 -20.91
N TRP A 577 4.70 -10.40 -21.76
CA TRP A 577 5.72 -10.11 -22.74
C TRP A 577 5.15 -9.65 -24.09
N TYR A 578 4.25 -10.47 -24.67
CA TYR A 578 3.81 -10.23 -26.03
C TYR A 578 2.96 -8.96 -26.17
N ALA A 579 3.17 -8.22 -27.27
CA ALA A 579 2.34 -7.05 -27.61
C ALA A 579 0.86 -7.41 -27.76
N ALA A 580 0.57 -8.64 -28.20
CA ALA A 580 -0.79 -9.16 -28.34
C ALA A 580 -1.48 -9.49 -27.01
N SER A 581 -0.74 -9.56 -25.90
CA SER A 581 -1.29 -9.93 -24.59
C SER A 581 -2.04 -8.76 -23.94
N LYS A 582 -3.23 -8.49 -24.45
CA LYS A 582 -4.11 -7.41 -24.01
C LYS A 582 -5.59 -7.80 -23.98
N ASP A 583 -5.94 -9.01 -24.44
CA ASP A 583 -7.32 -9.47 -24.47
C ASP A 583 -7.89 -9.66 -23.07
N ILE A 584 -9.22 -9.48 -22.97
CA ILE A 584 -10.01 -9.75 -21.77
C ILE A 584 -11.00 -10.88 -22.09
N ARG A 585 -11.22 -11.78 -21.12
CA ARG A 585 -12.19 -12.86 -21.22
C ARG A 585 -12.97 -13.01 -19.93
N PHE A 586 -14.23 -13.37 -20.01
CA PHE A 586 -14.95 -13.94 -18.89
C PHE A 586 -14.34 -15.31 -18.55
N PHE A 587 -14.22 -15.60 -17.28
CA PHE A 587 -13.67 -16.86 -16.79
C PHE A 587 -14.66 -17.53 -15.84
N HIS A 588 -14.91 -18.83 -16.08
CA HIS A 588 -15.71 -19.67 -15.22
C HIS A 588 -15.05 -21.05 -15.13
N ASP A 589 -14.92 -21.60 -13.92
CA ASP A 589 -14.44 -22.95 -13.65
C ASP A 589 -15.18 -23.54 -12.42
N GLY A 590 -15.19 -24.87 -12.31
CA GLY A 590 -15.93 -25.57 -11.27
C GLY A 590 -17.43 -25.69 -11.56
N ASN A 591 -18.18 -26.11 -10.53
CA ASN A 591 -19.62 -26.36 -10.62
C ASN A 591 -20.40 -25.17 -10.07
N GLY A 592 -21.42 -24.72 -10.80
CA GLY A 592 -22.32 -23.65 -10.40
C GLY A 592 -22.69 -22.74 -11.54
N GLU A 593 -23.46 -21.73 -11.22
CA GLU A 593 -23.86 -20.67 -12.15
C GLU A 593 -23.31 -19.34 -11.67
N ILE A 594 -22.94 -18.49 -12.61
CA ILE A 594 -22.48 -17.11 -12.40
C ILE A 594 -23.21 -16.18 -13.36
N THR A 595 -23.64 -15.03 -12.86
CA THR A 595 -24.12 -13.92 -13.70
C THR A 595 -23.13 -12.79 -13.64
N PHE A 596 -22.49 -12.50 -14.77
CA PHE A 596 -21.71 -11.29 -14.99
C PHE A 596 -22.66 -10.17 -15.39
N GLY A 597 -22.66 -9.07 -14.66
CA GLY A 597 -23.26 -7.81 -15.09
C GLY A 597 -22.53 -7.24 -16.30
N ASN A 598 -23.03 -6.12 -16.83
CA ASN A 598 -22.30 -5.38 -17.87
C ASN A 598 -20.91 -4.97 -17.34
N VAL A 599 -19.89 -5.17 -18.15
CA VAL A 599 -18.51 -4.82 -17.81
C VAL A 599 -18.14 -3.55 -18.56
N THR A 600 -17.71 -2.51 -17.83
CA THR A 600 -17.17 -1.31 -18.47
C THR A 600 -15.64 -1.40 -18.49
N VAL A 601 -15.07 -1.17 -19.66
CA VAL A 601 -13.62 -1.10 -19.87
C VAL A 601 -13.27 0.33 -20.27
N TYR A 602 -12.42 0.99 -19.46
CA TYR A 602 -11.85 2.31 -19.75
C TYR A 602 -10.44 2.12 -20.31
N GLU A 603 -10.12 2.75 -21.43
CA GLU A 603 -8.88 2.53 -22.16
C GLU A 603 -7.97 3.77 -22.12
N GLY A 604 -6.66 3.53 -22.14
CA GLY A 604 -5.70 4.60 -22.26
C GLY A 604 -5.53 5.42 -21.00
N LEU A 605 -4.96 4.82 -19.95
CA LEU A 605 -4.71 5.50 -18.68
C LEU A 605 -3.92 6.81 -18.86
N TYR A 606 -4.19 7.78 -18.00
CA TYR A 606 -3.45 9.03 -17.95
C TYR A 606 -1.96 8.83 -17.57
N ASP A 607 -1.15 9.83 -17.85
CA ASP A 607 0.23 9.90 -17.40
C ASP A 607 0.28 10.71 -16.09
N ALA A 608 0.71 10.05 -15.01
CA ALA A 608 0.84 10.68 -13.71
C ALA A 608 2.03 11.67 -13.64
N TRP A 609 2.93 11.66 -14.63
CA TRP A 609 4.16 12.45 -14.64
C TRP A 609 4.33 13.29 -15.91
N PRO A 610 3.41 14.23 -16.19
CA PRO A 610 3.38 14.94 -17.46
C PRO A 610 4.62 15.80 -17.75
N ASP A 611 5.38 16.19 -16.71
CA ASP A 611 6.57 17.01 -16.85
C ASP A 611 7.85 16.21 -17.12
N ARG A 612 7.82 14.90 -16.93
CA ARG A 612 8.97 14.05 -17.24
C ARG A 612 9.02 13.80 -18.74
N LYS A 613 10.06 14.33 -19.37
CA LYS A 613 10.29 14.10 -20.80
C LYS A 613 10.71 12.66 -21.03
N GLU A 614 10.12 12.03 -22.04
CA GLU A 614 10.49 10.71 -22.55
C GLU A 614 11.96 10.63 -23.01
#